data_39240b7c317a74a36729e86de6864676
#
_entry.id   39240b7c317a74a36729e86de6864676
#
_cell.length_a   1.000
_cell.length_b   1.000
_cell.length_c   1.000
_cell.angle_alpha   90.00
_cell.angle_beta   90.00
_cell.angle_gamma   90.00
#
_symmetry.space_group_name_H-M   'P 1'
#
loop_
_entity.id
_entity.type
_entity.pdbx_description
1 polymer ?
#
loop_
_entity_poly.entity_id
_entity_poly.type
_entity_poly.pdbx_seq_one_letter_code
_entity_poly.pdbx_strand_id
1 'polypeptide(L)'
;MNLRIILTVAALLAGTGAATANCYEGLGCDDSQYFTTQALQQGTCQQLWEVRNMIYQQNGYCFQTNRAKQSFSNDGCYINDQASVRLNVYERKNVATIQSVEKAKGCK
;
A
#
# COMPACT_ATOMS: atom_id res chain seq x y z
N MET A 1 6.91 19.92 -8.90
CA MET A 1 6.03 19.79 -7.72
C MET A 1 6.16 18.37 -7.20
N ASN A 2 6.64 18.24 -5.98
CA ASN A 2 6.86 16.91 -5.41
C ASN A 2 5.57 16.38 -4.82
N LEU A 3 5.27 15.15 -5.16
CA LEU A 3 4.14 14.46 -4.56
C LEU A 3 4.47 14.17 -3.11
N ARG A 4 3.67 14.69 -2.23
CA ARG A 4 3.75 14.28 -0.84
C ARG A 4 2.74 13.17 -0.65
N ILE A 5 3.23 11.98 -0.48
CA ILE A 5 2.39 10.86 -0.11
C ILE A 5 2.24 10.94 1.41
N ILE A 6 1.15 11.57 1.83
CA ILE A 6 0.83 11.63 3.25
C ILE A 6 -0.11 10.48 3.55
N LEU A 7 0.33 9.64 4.44
CA LEU A 7 -0.51 8.61 4.96
C LEU A 7 -1.52 9.23 5.88
N THR A 8 -2.72 9.46 5.38
CA THR A 8 -3.82 9.69 6.28
C THR A 8 -4.40 8.35 6.63
N VAL A 9 -4.05 7.88 7.77
CA VAL A 9 -4.81 6.83 8.39
C VAL A 9 -6.15 7.47 8.71
N ALA A 10 -7.17 7.05 8.05
CA ALA A 10 -8.50 7.48 8.39
C ALA A 10 -8.75 7.03 9.81
N ALA A 11 -8.79 7.99 10.65
CA ALA A 11 -8.98 7.70 12.05
C ALA A 11 -10.31 7.09 12.27
N LEU A 12 -10.30 5.88 12.62
CA LEU A 12 -11.27 5.31 13.00
C LEU A 12 -11.77 5.38 14.20
N LEU A 13 -12.74 5.94 14.16
CA LEU A 13 -13.61 5.98 15.20
C LEU A 13 -14.10 4.64 15.48
N ALA A 14 -13.57 4.25 16.50
CA ALA A 14 -14.25 3.46 17.38
C ALA A 14 -14.89 2.22 16.95
N GLY A 15 -14.17 1.21 16.96
CA GLY A 15 -14.77 -0.06 17.34
C GLY A 15 -15.57 -0.79 16.31
N THR A 16 -15.48 -0.44 15.08
CA THR A 16 -16.22 -1.18 14.07
C THR A 16 -15.49 -2.39 13.55
N GLY A 17 -14.22 -2.58 13.86
CA GLY A 17 -13.47 -3.74 13.40
C GLY A 17 -13.34 -3.89 11.90
N ALA A 18 -13.80 -2.91 11.14
CA ALA A 18 -13.66 -2.94 9.70
C ALA A 18 -12.25 -2.56 9.30
N ALA A 19 -11.66 -3.31 8.37
CA ALA A 19 -10.41 -2.92 7.76
C ALA A 19 -10.61 -1.57 7.07
N THR A 20 -9.78 -0.60 7.42
CA THR A 20 -9.88 0.70 6.83
C THR A 20 -8.85 0.84 5.74
N ALA A 21 -9.32 1.31 4.60
CA ALA A 21 -8.47 1.69 3.50
C ALA A 21 -7.53 2.79 3.91
N ASN A 22 -6.33 2.76 3.38
CA ASN A 22 -5.41 3.88 3.47
C ASN A 22 -5.68 4.84 2.31
N CYS A 23 -5.78 6.10 2.64
CA CYS A 23 -5.95 7.16 1.64
C CYS A 23 -4.71 8.03 1.66
N TYR A 24 -4.24 8.41 0.46
CA TYR A 24 -3.00 9.14 0.30
C TYR A 24 -3.26 10.44 -0.44
N GLU A 25 -2.66 11.52 0.02
CA GLU A 25 -2.75 12.78 -0.69
C GLU A 25 -2.13 12.64 -2.08
N GLY A 26 -2.87 13.04 -3.10
CA GLY A 26 -2.43 12.95 -4.48
C GLY A 26 -2.66 11.63 -5.17
N LEU A 27 -3.00 10.56 -4.42
CA LEU A 27 -3.27 9.24 -4.99
C LEU A 27 -4.71 8.81 -4.84
N GLY A 28 -5.31 9.06 -3.70
CA GLY A 28 -6.65 8.57 -3.35
C GLY A 28 -6.59 7.39 -2.39
N CYS A 29 -7.73 6.75 -2.21
CA CYS A 29 -7.87 5.61 -1.31
C CYS A 29 -7.57 4.31 -2.06
N ASP A 30 -6.73 3.48 -1.49
CA ASP A 30 -6.17 2.32 -2.19
C ASP A 30 -7.17 1.21 -2.47
N ASP A 31 -8.30 1.17 -1.76
CA ASP A 31 -9.32 0.13 -1.91
C ASP A 31 -10.51 0.55 -2.78
N SER A 32 -10.55 1.80 -3.22
CA SER A 32 -11.73 2.33 -3.91
C SER A 32 -11.42 3.28 -5.06
N GLN A 33 -10.16 3.60 -5.28
CA GLN A 33 -9.74 4.50 -6.35
C GLN A 33 -8.52 3.93 -7.06
N TYR A 34 -8.42 4.17 -8.37
CA TYR A 34 -7.24 3.77 -9.13
C TYR A 34 -6.17 4.85 -9.03
N PHE A 35 -4.98 4.46 -8.62
CA PHE A 35 -3.82 5.34 -8.63
C PHE A 35 -3.37 5.57 -10.08
N THR A 36 -3.03 6.80 -10.41
CA THR A 36 -2.52 7.11 -11.74
C THR A 36 -1.00 6.90 -11.79
N THR A 37 -0.51 6.44 -12.93
CA THR A 37 0.92 6.33 -13.17
C THR A 37 1.61 7.67 -12.96
N GLN A 38 1.00 8.76 -13.45
CA GLN A 38 1.57 10.09 -13.35
C GLN A 38 1.78 10.51 -11.88
N ALA A 39 0.79 10.27 -11.03
CA ALA A 39 0.90 10.60 -9.61
C ALA A 39 1.98 9.75 -8.94
N LEU A 40 2.02 8.45 -9.24
CA LEU A 40 3.00 7.54 -8.66
C LEU A 40 4.45 7.89 -9.08
N GLN A 41 4.64 8.41 -10.28
CA GLN A 41 5.96 8.82 -10.76
C GLN A 41 6.57 9.95 -9.93
N GLN A 42 5.76 10.70 -9.21
CA GLN A 42 6.24 11.77 -8.33
C GLN A 42 6.79 11.22 -7.01
N GLY A 43 6.48 9.98 -6.66
CA GLY A 43 6.93 9.37 -5.42
C GLY A 43 8.37 8.85 -5.51
N THR A 44 9.02 8.74 -4.36
CA THR A 44 10.33 8.11 -4.26
C THR A 44 10.17 6.59 -4.27
N CYS A 45 11.25 5.87 -4.54
CA CYS A 45 11.23 4.40 -4.44
C CYS A 45 10.78 3.93 -3.06
N GLN A 46 11.21 4.59 -2.00
CA GLN A 46 10.79 4.25 -0.64
C GLN A 46 9.29 4.46 -0.44
N GLN A 47 8.76 5.58 -0.91
CA GLN A 47 7.33 5.86 -0.81
C GLN A 47 6.48 4.84 -1.59
N LEU A 48 6.91 4.49 -2.80
CA LEU A 48 6.22 3.50 -3.62
C LEU A 48 6.20 2.13 -2.94
N TRP A 49 7.34 1.74 -2.38
CA TRP A 49 7.47 0.50 -1.63
C TRP A 49 6.53 0.48 -0.41
N GLU A 50 6.49 1.59 0.34
CA GLU A 50 5.62 1.70 1.51
C GLU A 50 4.15 1.59 1.15
N VAL A 51 3.70 2.34 0.15
CA VAL A 51 2.29 2.32 -0.29
C VAL A 51 1.89 0.92 -0.75
N ARG A 52 2.74 0.27 -1.53
CA ARG A 52 2.47 -1.08 -2.02
C ARG A 52 2.33 -2.08 -0.87
N ASN A 53 3.23 -2.01 0.09
CA ASN A 53 3.20 -2.94 1.22
C ASN A 53 2.05 -2.64 2.20
N MET A 54 1.62 -1.39 2.31
CA MET A 54 0.45 -1.06 3.13
C MET A 54 -0.83 -1.68 2.60
N ILE A 55 -0.94 -1.83 1.29
CA ILE A 55 -2.08 -2.53 0.68
C ILE A 55 -2.10 -3.99 1.15
N TYR A 56 -0.94 -4.64 1.20
CA TYR A 56 -0.85 -6.01 1.69
C TYR A 56 -1.09 -6.09 3.19
N GLN A 57 -0.55 -5.15 3.97
CA GLN A 57 -0.72 -5.14 5.41
C GLN A 57 -2.20 -5.07 5.82
N GLN A 58 -2.95 -4.18 5.19
CA GLN A 58 -4.37 -4.03 5.53
C GLN A 58 -5.21 -5.24 5.13
N ASN A 59 -4.68 -6.10 4.31
CA ASN A 59 -5.35 -7.33 3.87
C ASN A 59 -4.80 -8.59 4.57
N GLY A 60 -4.08 -8.43 5.66
CA GLY A 60 -3.71 -9.53 6.55
C GLY A 60 -2.39 -10.22 6.24
N TYR A 61 -1.57 -9.66 5.36
CA TYR A 61 -0.28 -10.27 5.00
C TYR A 61 0.72 -10.20 6.17
N CYS A 62 1.41 -11.31 6.40
CA CYS A 62 2.50 -11.39 7.37
C CYS A 62 3.82 -11.20 6.64
N PHE A 63 4.50 -10.09 6.93
CA PHE A 63 5.75 -9.75 6.25
C PHE A 63 6.86 -10.73 6.62
N GLN A 64 7.70 -11.08 5.64
CA GLN A 64 8.75 -12.09 5.79
C GLN A 64 10.15 -11.48 5.80
N THR A 65 10.35 -10.30 5.21
CA THR A 65 11.68 -9.68 5.13
C THR A 65 11.96 -8.82 6.35
N ASN A 66 13.23 -8.70 6.73
CA ASN A 66 13.63 -7.83 7.84
C ASN A 66 13.24 -6.37 7.59
N ARG A 67 13.44 -5.91 6.35
CA ARG A 67 13.08 -4.54 5.97
C ARG A 67 11.59 -4.27 6.24
N ALA A 68 10.74 -5.17 5.78
CA ALA A 68 9.30 -5.00 5.93
C ALA A 68 8.87 -5.13 7.40
N LYS A 69 9.47 -6.06 8.14
CA LYS A 69 9.16 -6.22 9.56
C LYS A 69 9.54 -5.01 10.40
N GLN A 70 10.56 -4.28 10.00
CA GLN A 70 10.97 -3.06 10.68
C GLN A 70 10.02 -1.89 10.38
N SER A 71 9.36 -1.91 9.24
CA SER A 71 8.50 -0.83 8.78
C SER A 71 7.02 -1.08 9.05
N PHE A 72 6.61 -2.34 9.14
CA PHE A 72 5.21 -2.73 9.27
C PHE A 72 5.03 -3.75 10.39
N SER A 73 3.92 -3.62 11.12
CA SER A 73 3.58 -4.59 12.15
C SER A 73 2.94 -5.83 11.52
N ASN A 74 3.28 -7.00 12.07
CA ASN A 74 2.61 -8.25 11.76
C ASN A 74 1.48 -8.56 12.76
N ASP A 75 1.13 -7.61 13.63
CA ASP A 75 0.06 -7.81 14.60
C ASP A 75 -1.25 -8.11 13.89
N GLY A 76 -1.85 -9.23 14.24
CA GLY A 76 -3.12 -9.64 13.65
C GLY A 76 -3.02 -10.19 12.23
N CYS A 77 -1.83 -10.33 11.68
CA CYS A 77 -1.69 -10.90 10.34
C CYS A 77 -2.04 -12.40 10.36
N TYR A 78 -2.48 -12.91 9.22
CA TYR A 78 -2.92 -14.31 9.14
C TYR A 78 -2.61 -14.98 7.81
N ILE A 79 -1.99 -14.29 6.87
CA ILE A 79 -1.63 -14.83 5.56
C ILE A 79 -0.13 -14.72 5.35
N ASN A 80 0.54 -15.87 5.27
CA ASN A 80 2.00 -15.89 5.12
C ASN A 80 2.45 -15.88 3.65
N ASP A 81 1.58 -16.33 2.74
CA ASP A 81 1.88 -16.35 1.31
C ASP A 81 1.31 -15.11 0.65
N GLN A 82 2.18 -14.23 0.16
CA GLN A 82 1.76 -12.98 -0.46
C GLN A 82 0.82 -13.20 -1.63
N ALA A 83 1.04 -14.24 -2.42
CA ALA A 83 0.18 -14.56 -3.56
C ALA A 83 -1.23 -14.97 -3.15
N SER A 84 -1.41 -15.38 -1.90
CA SER A 84 -2.72 -15.79 -1.37
C SER A 84 -3.51 -14.63 -0.77
N VAL A 85 -2.92 -13.44 -0.66
CA VAL A 85 -3.62 -12.29 -0.10
C VAL A 85 -4.73 -11.87 -1.07
N ARG A 86 -5.94 -11.73 -0.53
CA ARG A 86 -7.09 -11.35 -1.35
C ARG A 86 -7.18 -9.84 -1.43
N LEU A 87 -6.84 -9.33 -2.60
CA LEU A 87 -6.97 -7.92 -2.92
C LEU A 87 -8.23 -7.71 -3.73
N ASN A 88 -8.92 -6.59 -3.51
CA ASN A 88 -10.04 -6.24 -4.37
C ASN A 88 -9.53 -5.73 -5.73
N VAL A 89 -10.43 -5.39 -6.63
CA VAL A 89 -10.06 -5.00 -8.00
C VAL A 89 -9.19 -3.74 -8.01
N TYR A 90 -9.48 -2.79 -7.14
CA TYR A 90 -8.71 -1.53 -7.04
C TYR A 90 -7.32 -1.80 -6.48
N GLU A 91 -7.24 -2.52 -5.38
CA GLU A 91 -5.98 -2.84 -4.71
C GLU A 91 -5.05 -3.62 -5.62
N ARG A 92 -5.58 -4.61 -6.33
CA ARG A 92 -4.80 -5.43 -7.25
C ARG A 92 -4.23 -4.59 -8.39
N LYS A 93 -5.06 -3.72 -8.96
CA LYS A 93 -4.61 -2.82 -10.04
C LYS A 93 -3.58 -1.82 -9.51
N ASN A 94 -3.81 -1.29 -8.33
CA ASN A 94 -2.88 -0.31 -7.72
C ASN A 94 -1.51 -0.95 -7.44
N VAL A 95 -1.48 -2.17 -6.91
CA VAL A 95 -0.23 -2.89 -6.71
C VAL A 95 0.50 -3.07 -8.04
N ALA A 96 -0.20 -3.48 -9.08
CA ALA A 96 0.40 -3.67 -10.41
C ALA A 96 0.95 -2.36 -10.99
N THR A 97 0.21 -1.28 -10.84
CA THR A 97 0.64 0.03 -11.34
C THR A 97 1.86 0.54 -10.55
N ILE A 98 1.86 0.36 -9.22
CA ILE A 98 3.02 0.73 -8.39
C ILE A 98 4.25 -0.05 -8.84
N GLN A 99 4.12 -1.36 -9.04
CA GLN A 99 5.24 -2.20 -9.48
C GLN A 99 5.79 -1.78 -10.83
N SER A 100 4.93 -1.40 -11.77
CA SER A 100 5.34 -0.88 -13.07
C SER A 100 6.15 0.40 -12.93
N VAL A 101 5.72 1.31 -12.06
CA VAL A 101 6.43 2.57 -11.82
C VAL A 101 7.76 2.31 -11.11
N GLU A 102 7.76 1.43 -10.11
CA GLU A 102 9.00 1.03 -9.42
C GLU A 102 10.03 0.49 -10.42
N LYS A 103 9.58 -0.37 -11.32
CA LYS A 103 10.46 -0.95 -12.36
C LYS A 103 10.99 0.13 -13.30
N ALA A 104 10.13 1.02 -13.77
CA ALA A 104 10.53 2.10 -14.68
C ALA A 104 11.51 3.07 -14.02
N LYS A 105 11.41 3.26 -12.70
CA LYS A 105 12.32 4.13 -11.95
C LYS A 105 13.61 3.43 -11.53
N GLY A 106 13.73 2.14 -11.78
CA GLY A 106 14.90 1.37 -11.33
C GLY A 106 14.95 1.14 -9.83
N CYS A 107 13.81 1.09 -9.16
CA CYS A 107 13.75 0.83 -7.72
C CYS A 107 14.18 -0.60 -7.39
N LYS A 108 14.86 -0.75 -6.26
CA LYS A 108 15.33 -2.06 -5.80
C LYS A 108 14.60 -2.52 -4.57
#